data_d40dc975953f5d8588c32ec218de041c
#
_entry.id   d40dc975953f5d8588c32ec218de041c
#
_cell.length_a   1.000
_cell.length_b   1.000
_cell.length_c   1.000
_cell.angle_alpha   90.00
_cell.angle_beta   90.00
_cell.angle_gamma   90.00
#
_symmetry.space_group_name_H-M   'P 1'
#
loop_
_entity.id
_entity.type
_entity.pdbx_description
1 polymer ?
#
loop_
_entity_poly.entity_id
_entity_poly.type
_entity_poly.pdbx_seq_one_letter_code
_entity_poly.pdbx_strand_id
1 'polypeptide(L)'
;MSIKVEANITKDPYTFDMDQNGYPIFTRKNLALLHALLRYDSNYSASEDEQNETTYAGLLAKNGVPTNEADIREIVTSINKVNSTHLAAEDGGIENAVNKIASIDKPKGRLAERLKNRDDELVKEIAHAGKRNNFSFATKFCAYACVFAKDIRSDNYCVYDNVLANVLPYYAYLYSLEGIDLPESWRKDPPDIDRICHRSRNKDENRDRRIISDIDSLCRQNHDYVLYRHIVDSTIQGILEQSELDNLSYKDFDQLIWYYFKGRDLKAALSHIPLK
;
A
#
# COMPACT_ATOMS: atom_id res chain seq x y z
N MET A 1 -4.18 -27.45 2.49
CA MET A 1 -5.38 -27.31 3.36
C MET A 1 -5.57 -25.85 3.61
N SER A 2 -6.57 -25.21 2.98
CA SER A 2 -6.85 -23.79 3.25
C SER A 2 -7.34 -23.66 4.70
N ILE A 3 -6.70 -22.77 5.44
CA ILE A 3 -7.15 -22.41 6.79
C ILE A 3 -8.44 -21.61 6.59
N LYS A 4 -9.56 -22.14 7.06
CA LYS A 4 -10.81 -21.37 7.03
C LYS A 4 -10.72 -20.29 8.10
N VAL A 5 -10.75 -19.04 7.69
CA VAL A 5 -10.73 -17.90 8.62
C VAL A 5 -12.03 -17.89 9.41
N GLU A 6 -11.93 -18.08 10.73
CA GLU A 6 -13.06 -17.93 11.63
C GLU A 6 -13.34 -16.43 11.82
N ALA A 7 -14.50 -15.98 11.40
CA ALA A 7 -14.90 -14.58 11.42
C ALA A 7 -15.82 -14.27 12.60
N ASN A 8 -15.47 -13.26 13.37
CA ASN A 8 -16.35 -12.64 14.35
C ASN A 8 -17.17 -11.53 13.68
N ILE A 9 -18.30 -11.91 13.07
CA ILE A 9 -19.20 -10.99 12.38
C ILE A 9 -20.06 -10.27 13.41
N THR A 10 -19.97 -8.94 13.43
CA THR A 10 -20.79 -8.10 14.31
C THR A 10 -22.00 -7.51 13.58
N LYS A 11 -23.13 -7.43 14.28
CA LYS A 11 -24.34 -6.74 13.77
C LYS A 11 -24.24 -5.21 13.92
N ASP A 12 -23.31 -4.73 14.72
CA ASP A 12 -23.08 -3.30 14.87
C ASP A 12 -22.52 -2.73 13.54
N PRO A 13 -23.24 -1.80 12.89
CA PRO A 13 -22.83 -1.26 11.61
C PRO A 13 -21.57 -0.39 11.68
N TYR A 14 -21.15 0.02 12.87
CA TYR A 14 -19.97 0.87 13.10
C TYR A 14 -18.73 0.11 13.57
N THR A 15 -18.83 -1.20 13.67
CA THR A 15 -17.72 -2.04 14.15
C THR A 15 -17.26 -2.94 13.02
N PHE A 16 -15.95 -3.00 12.79
CA PHE A 16 -15.38 -3.92 11.82
C PHE A 16 -15.62 -5.38 12.21
N ASP A 17 -15.88 -6.21 11.21
CA ASP A 17 -15.82 -7.65 11.35
C ASP A 17 -14.34 -8.05 11.50
N MET A 18 -14.05 -8.91 12.46
CA MET A 18 -12.71 -9.29 12.86
C MET A 18 -12.49 -10.80 12.70
N ASP A 19 -11.25 -11.21 12.57
CA ASP A 19 -10.88 -12.60 12.73
C ASP A 19 -10.80 -13.01 14.21
N GLN A 20 -10.43 -14.26 14.47
CA GLN A 20 -10.28 -14.78 15.81
C GLN A 20 -9.19 -14.09 16.66
N ASN A 21 -8.26 -13.39 16.01
CA ASN A 21 -7.17 -12.67 16.67
C ASN A 21 -7.49 -11.18 16.88
N GLY A 22 -8.68 -10.74 16.46
CA GLY A 22 -9.13 -9.36 16.62
C GLY A 22 -8.62 -8.41 15.52
N TYR A 23 -8.23 -8.92 14.35
CA TYR A 23 -7.81 -8.11 13.21
C TYR A 23 -8.91 -8.04 12.14
N PRO A 24 -9.05 -6.91 11.41
CA PRO A 24 -10.11 -6.74 10.43
C PRO A 24 -9.96 -7.74 9.29
N ILE A 25 -11.07 -8.38 8.95
CA ILE A 25 -11.17 -9.24 7.77
C ILE A 25 -11.74 -8.45 6.59
N PHE A 26 -11.55 -8.97 5.37
CA PHE A 26 -12.05 -8.33 4.16
C PHE A 26 -13.48 -8.78 3.89
N THR A 27 -14.47 -7.92 4.27
CA THR A 27 -15.89 -8.13 4.02
C THR A 27 -16.49 -6.91 3.33
N ARG A 28 -17.65 -7.07 2.67
CA ARG A 28 -18.38 -5.93 2.08
C ARG A 28 -18.67 -4.84 3.12
N LYS A 29 -18.97 -5.23 4.35
CA LYS A 29 -19.22 -4.32 5.46
C LYS A 29 -17.95 -3.53 5.81
N ASN A 30 -16.82 -4.20 5.98
CA ASN A 30 -15.56 -3.56 6.34
C ASN A 30 -15.08 -2.59 5.26
N LEU A 31 -15.23 -2.95 3.98
CA LEU A 31 -14.92 -2.04 2.87
C LEU A 31 -15.88 -0.85 2.81
N ALA A 32 -17.18 -1.06 3.05
CA ALA A 32 -18.12 0.04 3.12
C ALA A 32 -17.80 1.02 4.27
N LEU A 33 -17.43 0.50 5.45
CA LEU A 33 -16.96 1.31 6.57
C LEU A 33 -15.67 2.07 6.24
N LEU A 34 -14.70 1.41 5.61
CA LEU A 34 -13.47 2.05 5.16
C LEU A 34 -13.78 3.21 4.20
N HIS A 35 -14.60 2.98 3.18
CA HIS A 35 -14.96 4.01 2.20
C HIS A 35 -15.73 5.17 2.86
N ALA A 36 -16.57 4.89 3.85
CA ALA A 36 -17.23 5.92 4.63
C ALA A 36 -16.21 6.73 5.45
N LEU A 37 -15.27 6.07 6.15
CA LEU A 37 -14.22 6.72 6.91
C LEU A 37 -13.35 7.62 6.03
N LEU A 38 -12.89 7.10 4.88
CA LEU A 38 -12.06 7.87 3.93
C LEU A 38 -12.79 9.07 3.34
N ARG A 39 -14.11 9.04 3.24
CA ARG A 39 -14.93 10.15 2.73
C ARG A 39 -15.12 11.26 3.76
N TYR A 40 -15.19 10.90 5.05
CA TYR A 40 -15.49 11.83 6.14
C TYR A 40 -14.26 12.25 6.94
N ASP A 41 -13.15 11.52 6.87
CA ASP A 41 -11.89 11.94 7.49
C ASP A 41 -11.19 12.93 6.55
N SER A 42 -11.29 14.22 6.87
CA SER A 42 -10.69 15.32 6.09
C SER A 42 -9.16 15.18 5.89
N ASN A 43 -8.50 14.37 6.69
CA ASN A 43 -7.08 14.07 6.49
C ASN A 43 -6.83 12.99 5.43
N TYR A 44 -7.89 12.37 4.89
CA TYR A 44 -7.81 11.21 3.97
C TYR A 44 -8.84 11.22 2.86
N SER A 45 -9.61 12.31 2.70
CA SER A 45 -10.55 12.35 1.60
C SER A 45 -9.74 12.43 0.29
N ALA A 46 -9.65 11.30 -0.40
CA ALA A 46 -9.04 11.25 -1.73
C ALA A 46 -9.68 12.28 -2.69
N SER A 47 -10.95 12.64 -2.44
CA SER A 47 -11.65 13.69 -3.17
C SER A 47 -11.10 15.09 -2.87
N GLU A 48 -10.69 15.39 -1.64
CA GLU A 48 -10.04 16.67 -1.32
C GLU A 48 -8.62 16.71 -1.85
N ASP A 49 -7.88 15.61 -1.78
CA ASP A 49 -6.54 15.51 -2.35
C ASP A 49 -6.56 15.61 -3.89
N GLU A 50 -7.58 15.04 -4.55
CA GLU A 50 -7.75 15.18 -6.00
C GLU A 50 -8.18 16.62 -6.39
N GLN A 51 -8.95 17.31 -5.56
CA GLN A 51 -9.36 18.69 -5.78
C GLN A 51 -8.27 19.70 -5.41
N ASN A 52 -7.37 19.33 -4.53
CA ASN A 52 -6.24 20.17 -4.16
C ASN A 52 -5.13 20.07 -5.23
N GLU A 53 -5.09 21.05 -6.14
CA GLU A 53 -4.15 21.11 -7.26
C GLU A 53 -2.66 21.09 -6.87
N THR A 54 -2.34 21.23 -5.58
CA THR A 54 -0.95 21.20 -5.08
C THR A 54 -0.52 19.83 -4.59
N THR A 55 -1.44 18.87 -4.46
CA THR A 55 -1.13 17.49 -4.07
C THR A 55 -0.75 16.65 -5.30
N TYR A 56 -0.04 15.55 -5.06
CA TYR A 56 0.27 14.61 -6.15
C TYR A 56 -1.01 14.07 -6.82
N ALA A 57 -2.06 13.85 -6.06
CA ALA A 57 -3.35 13.37 -6.58
C ALA A 57 -4.00 14.41 -7.49
N GLY A 58 -4.07 15.67 -7.05
CA GLY A 58 -4.60 16.77 -7.85
C GLY A 58 -3.77 17.06 -9.09
N LEU A 59 -2.45 17.06 -8.98
CA LEU A 59 -1.54 17.24 -10.12
C LEU A 59 -1.75 16.14 -11.18
N LEU A 60 -1.82 14.87 -10.76
CA LEU A 60 -2.07 13.74 -11.66
C LEU A 60 -3.48 13.77 -12.26
N ALA A 61 -4.50 14.12 -11.47
CA ALA A 61 -5.88 14.23 -11.94
C ALA A 61 -6.03 15.34 -13.00
N LYS A 62 -5.31 16.46 -12.84
CA LYS A 62 -5.34 17.58 -13.77
C LYS A 62 -4.50 17.34 -15.01
N ASN A 63 -3.25 16.90 -14.85
CA ASN A 63 -2.24 16.88 -15.91
C ASN A 63 -2.08 15.49 -16.55
N GLY A 64 -2.47 14.41 -15.87
CA GLY A 64 -2.16 13.02 -16.28
C GLY A 64 -0.75 12.61 -15.84
N VAL A 65 -0.21 11.58 -16.47
CA VAL A 65 1.18 11.14 -16.23
C VAL A 65 2.14 12.25 -16.64
N PRO A 66 3.08 12.65 -15.74
CA PRO A 66 3.97 13.78 -16.05
C PRO A 66 4.93 13.43 -17.18
N THR A 67 5.11 14.39 -18.11
CA THR A 67 5.99 14.23 -19.28
C THR A 67 7.10 15.27 -19.35
N ASN A 68 7.19 16.16 -18.37
CA ASN A 68 8.26 17.14 -18.26
C ASN A 68 8.81 17.15 -16.84
N GLU A 69 10.04 17.62 -16.72
CA GLU A 69 10.81 17.56 -15.47
C GLU A 69 10.17 18.39 -14.34
N ALA A 70 9.52 19.50 -14.65
CA ALA A 70 8.89 20.36 -13.65
C ALA A 70 7.69 19.63 -13.00
N ASP A 71 6.80 19.05 -13.79
CA ASP A 71 5.66 18.28 -13.29
C ASP A 71 6.11 17.04 -12.53
N ILE A 72 7.15 16.34 -13.01
CA ILE A 72 7.73 15.20 -12.31
C ILE A 72 8.23 15.63 -10.93
N ARG A 73 8.94 16.76 -10.85
CA ARG A 73 9.49 17.31 -9.60
C ARG A 73 8.39 17.65 -8.60
N GLU A 74 7.31 18.28 -9.03
CA GLU A 74 6.19 18.61 -8.16
C GLU A 74 5.55 17.36 -7.59
N ILE A 75 5.28 16.34 -8.42
CA ILE A 75 4.70 15.08 -7.99
C ILE A 75 5.63 14.33 -7.03
N VAL A 76 6.91 14.18 -7.37
CA VAL A 76 7.92 13.53 -6.53
C VAL A 76 8.03 14.20 -5.17
N THR A 77 8.08 15.53 -5.15
CA THR A 77 8.17 16.32 -3.91
C THR A 77 6.91 16.16 -3.06
N SER A 78 5.73 16.19 -3.69
CA SER A 78 4.46 16.02 -3.00
C SER A 78 4.33 14.61 -2.40
N ILE A 79 4.65 13.55 -3.14
CA ILE A 79 4.66 12.17 -2.61
C ILE A 79 5.63 12.05 -1.43
N ASN A 80 6.84 12.59 -1.55
CA ASN A 80 7.83 12.53 -0.49
C ASN A 80 7.37 13.24 0.79
N LYS A 81 6.72 14.40 0.64
CA LYS A 81 6.19 15.19 1.77
C LYS A 81 5.05 14.48 2.48
N VAL A 82 4.06 13.99 1.73
CA VAL A 82 2.84 13.40 2.30
C VAL A 82 3.10 12.00 2.86
N ASN A 83 3.90 11.20 2.17
CA ASN A 83 4.07 9.78 2.49
C ASN A 83 5.37 9.46 3.23
N SER A 84 6.16 10.47 3.62
CA SER A 84 7.42 10.30 4.35
C SER A 84 8.32 9.21 3.72
N THR A 85 8.47 9.26 2.39
CA THR A 85 9.25 8.24 1.66
C THR A 85 10.75 8.38 1.84
N HIS A 86 11.16 9.43 2.60
CA HIS A 86 12.55 9.68 3.00
C HIS A 86 13.54 9.77 1.81
N LEU A 87 13.11 10.35 0.68
CA LEU A 87 14.03 10.77 -0.35
C LEU A 87 14.92 11.87 0.25
N ALA A 88 16.09 11.47 0.74
CA ALA A 88 16.95 12.37 1.50
C ALA A 88 17.49 13.48 0.62
N ALA A 89 17.28 14.74 1.02
CA ALA A 89 17.81 15.90 0.32
C ALA A 89 19.35 15.91 0.29
N GLU A 90 19.98 15.43 1.37
CA GLU A 90 21.42 15.34 1.53
C GLU A 90 22.11 14.45 0.46
N ASP A 91 21.41 13.42 -0.03
CA ASP A 91 21.91 12.51 -1.06
C ASP A 91 21.40 12.87 -2.47
N GLY A 92 20.75 14.01 -2.65
CA GLY A 92 20.10 14.38 -3.90
C GLY A 92 18.92 13.48 -4.26
N GLY A 93 18.25 12.88 -3.28
CA GLY A 93 17.26 11.83 -3.49
C GLY A 93 16.11 12.26 -4.38
N ILE A 94 15.56 13.48 -4.20
CA ILE A 94 14.51 14.04 -5.06
C ILE A 94 15.03 14.23 -6.49
N GLU A 95 16.18 14.86 -6.64
CA GLU A 95 16.78 15.12 -7.96
C GLU A 95 17.06 13.82 -8.72
N ASN A 96 17.63 12.84 -8.04
CA ASN A 96 17.89 11.54 -8.63
C ASN A 96 16.61 10.84 -9.09
N ALA A 97 15.53 10.89 -8.29
CA ALA A 97 14.22 10.34 -8.66
C ALA A 97 13.63 11.09 -9.87
N VAL A 98 13.67 12.42 -9.87
CA VAL A 98 13.21 13.26 -10.99
C VAL A 98 13.96 12.93 -12.28
N ASN A 99 15.27 12.94 -12.24
CA ASN A 99 16.12 12.63 -13.39
C ASN A 99 15.87 11.21 -13.92
N LYS A 100 15.73 10.25 -13.03
CA LYS A 100 15.45 8.86 -13.40
C LYS A 100 14.10 8.74 -14.09
N ILE A 101 13.04 9.28 -13.51
CA ILE A 101 11.68 9.24 -14.10
C ILE A 101 11.67 9.97 -15.44
N ALA A 102 12.27 11.15 -15.53
CA ALA A 102 12.40 11.89 -16.80
C ALA A 102 13.17 11.11 -17.87
N SER A 103 14.19 10.33 -17.47
CA SER A 103 14.94 9.48 -18.39
C SER A 103 14.12 8.30 -18.90
N ILE A 104 13.25 7.73 -18.06
CA ILE A 104 12.35 6.63 -18.41
C ILE A 104 11.31 7.08 -19.44
N ASP A 105 10.83 8.34 -19.36
CA ASP A 105 9.87 8.90 -20.33
C ASP A 105 10.51 9.30 -21.69
N LYS A 106 11.67 8.78 -22.01
CA LYS A 106 12.32 8.97 -23.32
C LYS A 106 12.23 7.68 -24.14
N PRO A 107 11.51 7.67 -25.30
CA PRO A 107 10.76 8.80 -25.88
C PRO A 107 9.53 9.18 -25.05
N LYS A 108 9.07 10.42 -25.26
CA LYS A 108 7.92 10.99 -24.52
C LYS A 108 6.68 10.09 -24.60
N GLY A 109 6.04 9.85 -23.45
CA GLY A 109 4.88 8.98 -23.30
C GLY A 109 5.22 7.54 -22.94
N ARG A 110 6.50 7.15 -22.95
CA ARG A 110 6.94 5.78 -22.58
C ARG A 110 6.62 5.44 -21.13
N LEU A 111 6.71 6.42 -20.22
CA LEU A 111 6.35 6.22 -18.82
C LEU A 111 4.87 5.83 -18.68
N ALA A 112 3.96 6.56 -19.34
CA ALA A 112 2.54 6.27 -19.32
C ALA A 112 2.22 4.90 -19.94
N GLU A 113 2.88 4.52 -21.01
CA GLU A 113 2.75 3.22 -21.64
C GLU A 113 3.17 2.08 -20.68
N ARG A 114 4.33 2.20 -20.03
CA ARG A 114 4.82 1.21 -19.07
C ARG A 114 3.89 1.07 -17.86
N LEU A 115 3.37 2.19 -17.35
CA LEU A 115 2.39 2.19 -16.27
C LEU A 115 1.09 1.46 -16.67
N LYS A 116 0.56 1.74 -17.88
CA LYS A 116 -0.63 1.05 -18.41
C LYS A 116 -0.42 -0.45 -18.58
N ASN A 117 0.76 -0.83 -19.03
CA ASN A 117 1.11 -2.23 -19.29
C ASN A 117 1.52 -3.00 -18.04
N ARG A 118 1.46 -2.39 -16.86
CA ARG A 118 1.82 -3.03 -15.58
C ARG A 118 3.26 -3.59 -15.60
N ASP A 119 4.19 -2.78 -16.06
CA ASP A 119 5.60 -3.15 -16.17
C ASP A 119 6.31 -3.10 -14.81
N ASP A 120 6.57 -4.25 -14.22
CA ASP A 120 7.19 -4.38 -12.89
C ASP A 120 8.63 -3.88 -12.84
N GLU A 121 9.38 -3.98 -13.94
CA GLU A 121 10.75 -3.46 -13.99
C GLU A 121 10.77 -1.94 -13.83
N LEU A 122 9.66 -1.24 -14.09
CA LEU A 122 9.54 0.19 -13.84
C LEU A 122 9.75 0.54 -12.36
N VAL A 123 9.16 -0.24 -11.45
CA VAL A 123 9.34 -0.03 -10.01
C VAL A 123 10.80 -0.20 -9.63
N LYS A 124 11.45 -1.23 -10.12
CA LYS A 124 12.86 -1.52 -9.86
C LYS A 124 13.77 -0.40 -10.39
N GLU A 125 13.51 0.06 -11.60
CA GLU A 125 14.28 1.14 -12.18
C GLU A 125 14.18 2.45 -11.38
N ILE A 126 12.96 2.81 -10.91
CA ILE A 126 12.74 4.00 -10.07
C ILE A 126 13.37 3.81 -8.69
N ALA A 127 13.29 2.61 -8.10
CA ALA A 127 13.89 2.32 -6.81
C ALA A 127 15.42 2.50 -6.80
N HIS A 128 16.05 2.27 -7.93
CA HIS A 128 17.50 2.47 -8.13
C HIS A 128 17.90 3.90 -8.55
N ALA A 129 17.01 4.88 -8.41
CA ALA A 129 17.31 6.25 -8.84
C ALA A 129 18.44 6.94 -8.06
N GLY A 130 18.89 6.40 -6.94
CA GLY A 130 19.92 7.00 -6.10
C GLY A 130 20.81 5.97 -5.41
N LYS A 131 21.61 6.43 -4.45
CA LYS A 131 22.47 5.56 -3.64
C LYS A 131 21.71 4.70 -2.63
N ARG A 132 20.57 5.19 -2.19
CA ARG A 132 19.68 4.49 -1.24
C ARG A 132 18.60 3.72 -1.98
N ASN A 133 18.13 2.69 -1.33
CA ASN A 133 16.96 1.96 -1.80
C ASN A 133 15.68 2.80 -1.62
N ASN A 134 15.10 3.23 -2.74
CA ASN A 134 13.88 4.02 -2.78
C ASN A 134 12.64 3.17 -3.11
N PHE A 135 12.62 1.90 -2.74
CA PHE A 135 11.57 0.94 -3.10
C PHE A 135 10.17 1.42 -2.70
N SER A 136 10.02 1.89 -1.45
CA SER A 136 8.74 2.45 -0.97
C SER A 136 8.26 3.66 -1.78
N PHE A 137 9.18 4.54 -2.20
CA PHE A 137 8.85 5.65 -3.07
C PHE A 137 8.42 5.15 -4.46
N ALA A 138 9.19 4.24 -5.05
CA ALA A 138 8.94 3.73 -6.39
C ALA A 138 7.57 3.06 -6.52
N THR A 139 7.20 2.21 -5.56
CA THR A 139 5.87 1.57 -5.55
C THR A 139 4.75 2.58 -5.42
N LYS A 140 4.88 3.57 -4.54
CA LYS A 140 3.90 4.65 -4.36
C LYS A 140 3.76 5.51 -5.60
N PHE A 141 4.88 5.89 -6.22
CA PHE A 141 4.84 6.65 -7.46
C PHE A 141 4.07 5.91 -8.56
N CYS A 142 4.39 4.64 -8.81
CA CYS A 142 3.70 3.84 -9.83
C CYS A 142 2.21 3.64 -9.50
N ALA A 143 1.89 3.29 -8.26
CA ALA A 143 0.50 3.10 -7.82
C ALA A 143 -0.32 4.39 -7.96
N TYR A 144 0.19 5.51 -7.44
CA TYR A 144 -0.53 6.78 -7.48
C TYR A 144 -0.63 7.34 -8.90
N ALA A 145 0.42 7.20 -9.72
CA ALA A 145 0.35 7.56 -11.13
C ALA A 145 -0.74 6.77 -11.86
N CYS A 146 -0.92 5.48 -11.57
CA CYS A 146 -1.98 4.69 -12.15
C CYS A 146 -3.37 5.07 -11.63
N VAL A 147 -3.52 5.24 -10.32
CA VAL A 147 -4.84 5.50 -9.70
C VAL A 147 -5.35 6.91 -10.03
N PHE A 148 -4.50 7.93 -9.97
CA PHE A 148 -4.92 9.32 -10.04
C PHE A 148 -4.75 9.97 -11.42
N ALA A 149 -3.80 9.52 -12.26
CA ALA A 149 -3.61 10.13 -13.56
C ALA A 149 -4.84 9.95 -14.45
N LYS A 150 -5.35 11.09 -14.96
CA LYS A 150 -6.59 11.13 -15.79
C LYS A 150 -6.54 10.25 -17.05
N ASP A 151 -5.34 9.98 -17.54
CA ASP A 151 -5.09 9.23 -18.76
C ASP A 151 -4.85 7.73 -18.52
N ILE A 152 -4.83 7.27 -17.24
CA ILE A 152 -4.68 5.86 -16.87
C ILE A 152 -5.91 5.35 -16.09
N ARG A 153 -6.15 5.87 -14.89
CA ARG A 153 -7.25 5.48 -13.99
C ARG A 153 -7.37 3.97 -13.80
N SER A 154 -6.28 3.33 -13.39
CA SER A 154 -6.23 1.88 -13.15
C SER A 154 -5.51 1.57 -11.82
N ASP A 155 -5.76 0.39 -11.28
CA ASP A 155 -5.14 -0.12 -10.05
C ASP A 155 -4.11 -1.21 -10.41
N ASN A 156 -3.03 -0.79 -11.09
CA ASN A 156 -2.05 -1.72 -11.66
C ASN A 156 -0.89 -2.07 -10.72
N TYR A 157 -0.66 -1.29 -9.66
CA TYR A 157 0.49 -1.46 -8.77
C TYR A 157 0.08 -1.44 -7.31
N CYS A 158 0.58 -2.41 -6.54
CA CYS A 158 0.44 -2.40 -5.10
C CYS A 158 1.52 -1.54 -4.43
N VAL A 159 1.15 -0.86 -3.37
CA VAL A 159 2.05 -0.03 -2.57
C VAL A 159 2.85 -0.90 -1.61
N TYR A 160 4.13 -0.58 -1.45
CA TYR A 160 4.96 -1.07 -0.36
C TYR A 160 5.17 0.06 0.65
N ASP A 161 4.80 -0.16 1.88
CA ASP A 161 5.15 0.71 3.00
C ASP A 161 5.46 -0.11 4.26
N ASN A 162 5.86 0.59 5.31
CA ASN A 162 6.25 -0.04 6.56
C ASN A 162 5.08 -0.75 7.26
N VAL A 163 3.85 -0.29 7.10
CA VAL A 163 2.67 -0.95 7.68
C VAL A 163 2.41 -2.26 6.95
N LEU A 164 2.33 -2.22 5.61
CA LEU A 164 2.14 -3.42 4.80
C LEU A 164 3.27 -4.43 4.98
N ALA A 165 4.52 -3.98 5.00
CA ALA A 165 5.65 -4.88 5.23
C ALA A 165 5.53 -5.68 6.53
N ASN A 166 4.93 -5.06 7.56
CA ASN A 166 4.74 -5.68 8.87
C ASN A 166 3.51 -6.59 8.93
N VAL A 167 2.45 -6.23 8.23
CA VAL A 167 1.12 -6.85 8.36
C VAL A 167 0.85 -7.88 7.26
N LEU A 168 1.40 -7.69 6.06
CA LEU A 168 1.21 -8.60 4.92
C LEU A 168 1.54 -10.06 5.23
N PRO A 169 2.61 -10.41 6.00
CA PRO A 169 2.88 -11.80 6.37
C PRO A 169 1.73 -12.49 7.08
N TYR A 170 1.01 -11.75 7.93
CA TYR A 170 -0.15 -12.26 8.64
C TYR A 170 -1.29 -12.60 7.67
N TYR A 171 -1.68 -11.65 6.82
CA TYR A 171 -2.76 -11.87 5.85
C TYR A 171 -2.38 -12.91 4.79
N ALA A 172 -1.13 -12.92 4.34
CA ALA A 172 -0.63 -13.96 3.44
C ALA A 172 -0.72 -15.36 4.08
N TYR A 173 -0.40 -15.48 5.36
CA TYR A 173 -0.57 -16.73 6.11
C TYR A 173 -2.03 -17.17 6.18
N LEU A 174 -2.96 -16.25 6.48
CA LEU A 174 -4.39 -16.57 6.60
C LEU A 174 -5.04 -16.95 5.28
N TYR A 175 -4.68 -16.24 4.20
CA TYR A 175 -5.40 -16.29 2.94
C TYR A 175 -4.60 -16.86 1.77
N SER A 176 -3.29 -17.13 1.94
CA SER A 176 -2.50 -17.62 0.81
C SER A 176 -3.03 -18.96 0.29
N LEU A 177 -3.08 -19.06 -1.02
CA LEU A 177 -3.43 -20.28 -1.72
C LEU A 177 -2.33 -21.35 -1.57
N GLU A 178 -2.72 -22.62 -1.67
CA GLU A 178 -1.77 -23.73 -1.76
C GLU A 178 -0.84 -23.49 -2.96
N GLY A 179 0.46 -23.62 -2.75
CA GLY A 179 1.47 -23.53 -3.83
C GLY A 179 2.35 -22.28 -3.80
N ILE A 180 2.09 -21.30 -2.92
CA ILE A 180 3.05 -20.24 -2.69
C ILE A 180 4.04 -20.70 -1.63
N ASP A 181 5.31 -20.62 -1.97
CA ASP A 181 6.40 -20.95 -1.06
C ASP A 181 6.66 -19.78 -0.10
N LEU A 182 5.72 -19.61 0.85
CA LEU A 182 5.90 -18.65 1.93
C LEU A 182 6.97 -19.15 2.88
N PRO A 183 7.80 -18.26 3.44
CA PRO A 183 8.77 -18.60 4.45
C PRO A 183 8.13 -19.41 5.59
N GLU A 184 8.79 -20.47 6.05
CA GLU A 184 8.25 -21.35 7.09
C GLU A 184 7.96 -20.59 8.40
N SER A 185 8.71 -19.51 8.65
CA SER A 185 8.51 -18.60 9.78
C SER A 185 7.12 -17.94 9.78
N TRP A 186 6.53 -17.71 8.61
CA TRP A 186 5.19 -17.11 8.47
C TRP A 186 4.06 -18.12 8.78
N ARG A 187 4.36 -19.42 8.64
CA ARG A 187 3.38 -20.50 8.83
C ARG A 187 3.23 -20.92 10.28
N LYS A 188 4.27 -20.75 11.10
CA LYS A 188 4.32 -21.31 12.45
C LYS A 188 3.82 -20.37 13.54
N ASP A 189 4.05 -19.08 13.40
CA ASP A 189 3.65 -18.08 14.39
C ASP A 189 3.24 -16.81 13.63
N PRO A 190 1.94 -16.54 13.46
CA PRO A 190 1.51 -15.26 12.91
C PRO A 190 2.12 -14.15 13.77
N PRO A 191 2.67 -13.09 13.15
CA PRO A 191 3.29 -12.01 13.90
C PRO A 191 2.27 -11.38 14.85
N ASP A 192 2.68 -11.08 16.07
CA ASP A 192 1.90 -10.25 16.98
C ASP A 192 1.88 -8.81 16.44
N ILE A 193 0.85 -8.53 15.65
CA ILE A 193 0.72 -7.27 14.92
C ILE A 193 0.54 -6.10 15.89
N ASP A 194 -0.15 -6.29 17.00
CA ASP A 194 -0.31 -5.24 18.01
C ASP A 194 1.04 -4.78 18.56
N ARG A 195 1.95 -5.71 18.74
CA ARG A 195 3.32 -5.43 19.18
C ARG A 195 4.14 -4.69 18.14
N ILE A 196 3.87 -4.96 16.87
CA ILE A 196 4.57 -4.36 15.73
C ILE A 196 4.06 -2.95 15.43
N CYS A 197 2.75 -2.76 15.43
CA CYS A 197 2.12 -1.48 15.09
C CYS A 197 2.19 -0.47 16.24
N HIS A 198 2.04 -0.91 17.48
CA HIS A 198 2.26 -0.07 18.65
C HIS A 198 3.75 -0.08 19.00
N ARG A 199 4.53 0.76 18.34
CA ARG A 199 5.98 0.96 18.61
C ARG A 199 6.28 0.99 20.11
N SER A 200 6.26 -0.19 20.75
CA SER A 200 6.78 -0.36 22.10
C SER A 200 8.28 -0.13 22.05
N ARG A 201 8.77 0.83 22.82
CA ARG A 201 10.20 1.18 22.92
C ARG A 201 11.01 0.14 23.71
N ASN A 202 10.47 -1.04 23.97
CA ASN A 202 11.10 -2.05 24.80
C ASN A 202 12.00 -3.01 24.00
N LYS A 203 13.17 -3.30 24.57
CA LYS A 203 14.30 -3.99 23.92
C LYS A 203 14.13 -5.51 23.68
N ASP A 204 13.02 -6.14 24.04
CA ASP A 204 12.71 -7.55 23.75
C ASP A 204 12.23 -7.78 22.29
N GLU A 205 12.27 -6.75 21.49
CA GLU A 205 11.82 -6.64 20.11
C GLU A 205 12.62 -7.46 19.07
N ASN A 206 13.62 -8.23 19.48
CA ASN A 206 14.53 -8.86 18.53
C ASN A 206 13.90 -10.00 17.71
N ARG A 207 12.82 -10.63 18.22
CA ARG A 207 12.15 -11.73 17.51
C ARG A 207 11.21 -11.18 16.43
N ASP A 208 10.46 -10.16 16.77
CA ASP A 208 9.44 -9.56 15.88
C ASP A 208 10.10 -8.78 14.74
N ARG A 209 11.26 -8.17 14.99
CA ARG A 209 12.10 -7.55 13.95
C ARG A 209 12.59 -8.55 12.89
N ARG A 210 12.70 -9.84 13.20
CA ARG A 210 13.13 -10.85 12.20
C ARG A 210 12.06 -11.13 11.17
N ILE A 211 10.79 -11.18 11.56
CA ILE A 211 9.67 -11.41 10.62
C ILE A 211 9.48 -10.20 9.70
N ILE A 212 9.57 -8.98 10.25
CA ILE A 212 9.61 -7.73 9.47
C ILE A 212 10.80 -7.74 8.50
N SER A 213 11.95 -8.29 8.92
CA SER A 213 13.13 -8.41 8.08
C SER A 213 12.93 -9.33 6.88
N ASP A 214 11.94 -10.22 6.91
CA ASP A 214 11.76 -11.20 5.84
C ASP A 214 11.16 -10.57 4.58
N ILE A 215 10.09 -9.75 4.65
CA ILE A 215 9.62 -9.01 3.45
C ILE A 215 10.64 -7.96 3.05
N ASP A 216 11.22 -7.25 4.02
CA ASP A 216 12.28 -6.29 3.75
C ASP A 216 13.48 -6.93 3.05
N SER A 217 13.94 -8.09 3.51
CA SER A 217 15.07 -8.78 2.89
C SER A 217 14.71 -9.45 1.57
N LEU A 218 13.54 -10.08 1.48
CA LEU A 218 13.10 -10.79 0.28
C LEU A 218 12.75 -9.83 -0.86
N CYS A 219 12.04 -8.76 -0.56
CA CYS A 219 11.50 -7.88 -1.59
C CYS A 219 12.24 -6.55 -1.68
N ARG A 220 12.30 -5.78 -0.59
CA ARG A 220 12.86 -4.43 -0.63
C ARG A 220 14.37 -4.40 -0.86
N GLN A 221 15.15 -5.23 -0.17
CA GLN A 221 16.60 -5.23 -0.32
C GLN A 221 17.04 -5.71 -1.71
N ASN A 222 16.30 -6.66 -2.26
CA ASN A 222 16.56 -7.17 -3.61
C ASN A 222 15.83 -6.38 -4.70
N HIS A 223 15.02 -5.36 -4.34
CA HIS A 223 14.14 -4.64 -5.25
C HIS A 223 13.22 -5.56 -6.06
N ASP A 224 12.82 -6.67 -5.45
CA ASP A 224 11.98 -7.67 -6.11
C ASP A 224 10.51 -7.32 -5.98
N TYR A 225 10.06 -6.43 -6.85
CA TYR A 225 8.66 -6.03 -6.91
C TYR A 225 7.77 -7.16 -7.46
N VAL A 226 8.30 -8.00 -8.33
CA VAL A 226 7.56 -9.14 -8.89
C VAL A 226 7.17 -10.11 -7.77
N LEU A 227 8.12 -10.47 -6.91
CA LEU A 227 7.84 -11.32 -5.74
C LEU A 227 6.87 -10.64 -4.78
N TYR A 228 7.08 -9.36 -4.45
CA TYR A 228 6.19 -8.61 -3.57
C TYR A 228 4.75 -8.60 -4.09
N ARG A 229 4.56 -8.25 -5.36
CA ARG A 229 3.26 -8.24 -6.01
C ARG A 229 2.63 -9.63 -6.04
N HIS A 230 3.41 -10.67 -6.32
CA HIS A 230 2.91 -12.04 -6.32
C HIS A 230 2.35 -12.45 -4.95
N ILE A 231 3.00 -12.05 -3.85
CA ILE A 231 2.51 -12.29 -2.49
C ILE A 231 1.19 -11.54 -2.26
N VAL A 232 1.11 -10.27 -2.68
CA VAL A 232 -0.11 -9.46 -2.54
C VAL A 232 -1.24 -10.03 -3.40
N ASP A 233 -0.99 -10.33 -4.67
CA ASP A 233 -1.97 -10.91 -5.61
C ASP A 233 -2.57 -12.20 -5.05
N SER A 234 -1.72 -13.07 -4.54
CA SER A 234 -2.12 -14.34 -3.98
C SER A 234 -2.92 -14.19 -2.68
N THR A 235 -2.54 -13.23 -1.84
CA THR A 235 -3.30 -12.90 -0.64
C THR A 235 -4.68 -12.39 -1.00
N ILE A 236 -4.78 -11.46 -1.97
CA ILE A 236 -6.05 -10.93 -2.48
C ILE A 236 -6.90 -12.06 -3.06
N GLN A 237 -6.32 -12.93 -3.87
CA GLN A 237 -7.04 -14.06 -4.44
C GLN A 237 -7.60 -14.99 -3.35
N GLY A 238 -6.81 -15.31 -2.33
CA GLY A 238 -7.28 -16.11 -1.21
C GLY A 238 -8.37 -15.44 -0.38
N ILE A 239 -8.34 -14.10 -0.25
CA ILE A 239 -9.41 -13.31 0.36
C ILE A 239 -10.69 -13.47 -0.48
N LEU A 240 -10.63 -13.31 -1.79
CA LEU A 240 -11.78 -13.42 -2.68
C LEU A 240 -12.40 -14.82 -2.65
N GLU A 241 -11.60 -15.86 -2.54
CA GLU A 241 -12.11 -17.24 -2.43
C GLU A 241 -12.79 -17.55 -1.09
N GLN A 242 -12.43 -16.84 -0.03
CA GLN A 242 -12.95 -17.07 1.32
C GLN A 242 -13.99 -16.03 1.76
N SER A 243 -14.20 -14.97 0.99
CA SER A 243 -15.13 -13.89 1.28
C SER A 243 -16.27 -13.82 0.26
N GLU A 244 -17.26 -12.95 0.53
CA GLU A 244 -18.35 -12.64 -0.40
C GLU A 244 -18.03 -11.48 -1.35
N LEU A 245 -16.74 -11.14 -1.49
CA LEU A 245 -16.30 -10.05 -2.36
C LEU A 245 -16.18 -10.53 -3.81
N ASP A 246 -16.72 -9.77 -4.75
CA ASP A 246 -16.57 -10.03 -6.17
C ASP A 246 -15.22 -9.55 -6.72
N ASN A 247 -14.66 -8.52 -6.07
CA ASN A 247 -13.33 -7.97 -6.37
C ASN A 247 -12.73 -7.31 -5.13
N LEU A 248 -11.41 -7.15 -5.14
CA LEU A 248 -10.67 -6.38 -4.13
C LEU A 248 -9.50 -5.68 -4.83
N SER A 249 -9.54 -4.35 -4.86
CA SER A 249 -8.46 -3.54 -5.44
C SER A 249 -7.22 -3.52 -4.55
N TYR A 250 -6.03 -3.27 -5.12
CA TYR A 250 -4.83 -3.02 -4.34
C TYR A 250 -5.03 -1.83 -3.39
N LYS A 251 -5.73 -0.80 -3.88
CA LYS A 251 -6.03 0.39 -3.09
C LYS A 251 -6.88 0.05 -1.86
N ASP A 252 -7.95 -0.72 -2.02
CA ASP A 252 -8.82 -1.10 -0.89
C ASP A 252 -8.09 -2.04 0.07
N PHE A 253 -7.29 -2.98 -0.45
CA PHE A 253 -6.46 -3.87 0.35
C PHE A 253 -5.46 -3.07 1.21
N ASP A 254 -4.68 -2.18 0.59
CA ASP A 254 -3.72 -1.32 1.29
C ASP A 254 -4.41 -0.41 2.30
N GLN A 255 -5.48 0.27 1.90
CA GLN A 255 -6.15 1.26 2.74
C GLN A 255 -6.80 0.66 3.98
N LEU A 256 -7.43 -0.53 3.89
CA LEU A 256 -8.01 -1.19 5.06
C LEU A 256 -6.93 -1.55 6.08
N ILE A 257 -5.84 -2.14 5.64
CA ILE A 257 -4.70 -2.48 6.48
C ILE A 257 -4.08 -1.20 7.08
N TRP A 258 -3.75 -0.25 6.22
CA TRP A 258 -3.08 0.97 6.65
C TRP A 258 -3.93 1.78 7.64
N TYR A 259 -5.23 1.93 7.35
CA TYR A 259 -6.13 2.71 8.19
C TYR A 259 -6.28 2.10 9.58
N TYR A 260 -6.46 0.79 9.64
CA TYR A 260 -6.61 0.08 10.91
C TYR A 260 -5.31 0.08 11.74
N PHE A 261 -4.21 -0.31 11.12
CA PHE A 261 -2.94 -0.51 11.84
C PHE A 261 -2.12 0.77 12.06
N LYS A 262 -2.52 1.90 11.50
CA LYS A 262 -1.85 3.19 11.76
C LYS A 262 -2.17 3.77 13.16
N GLY A 263 -2.97 3.06 13.95
CA GLY A 263 -3.28 3.45 15.34
C GLY A 263 -4.22 4.63 15.46
N ARG A 264 -5.17 4.76 14.54
CA ARG A 264 -6.20 5.80 14.59
C ARG A 264 -7.34 5.39 15.49
N ASP A 265 -7.93 6.35 16.17
CA ASP A 265 -9.16 6.14 16.91
C ASP A 265 -10.35 5.97 15.95
N LEU A 266 -10.49 4.75 15.42
CA LEU A 266 -11.57 4.36 14.52
C LEU A 266 -12.93 4.60 15.16
N LYS A 267 -13.06 4.39 16.47
CA LYS A 267 -14.32 4.56 17.18
C LYS A 267 -14.75 6.03 17.22
N ALA A 268 -13.79 6.94 17.46
CA ALA A 268 -14.05 8.37 17.39
C ALA A 268 -14.41 8.79 15.95
N ALA A 269 -13.67 8.34 14.96
CA ALA A 269 -13.95 8.63 13.56
C ALA A 269 -15.32 8.09 13.12
N LEU A 270 -15.65 6.86 13.48
CA LEU A 270 -16.94 6.22 13.15
C LEU A 270 -18.14 6.91 13.80
N SER A 271 -17.98 7.47 15.03
CA SER A 271 -19.06 8.16 15.74
C SER A 271 -19.57 9.42 15.03
N HIS A 272 -18.80 9.98 14.11
CA HIS A 272 -19.16 11.18 13.33
C HIS A 272 -19.73 10.87 11.94
N ILE A 273 -19.79 9.60 11.54
CA ILE A 273 -20.32 9.21 10.24
C ILE A 273 -21.86 9.15 10.31
N PRO A 274 -22.60 9.96 9.54
CA PRO A 274 -24.04 9.82 9.45
C PRO A 274 -24.36 8.50 8.72
N LEU A 275 -24.96 7.55 9.43
CA LEU A 275 -25.59 6.39 8.77
C LEU A 275 -26.83 6.86 8.01
N LYS A 276 -26.81 6.67 6.71
CA LYS A 276 -28.01 6.75 5.87
C LYS A 276 -28.67 5.38 5.76
#